data_cff84131690b619d211e9b082d2cf3be
#
_entry.id   cff84131690b619d211e9b082d2cf3be
#
_cell.length_a   1.000
_cell.length_b   1.000
_cell.length_c   1.000
_cell.angle_alpha   90.00
_cell.angle_beta   90.00
_cell.angle_gamma   90.00
#
_symmetry.space_group_name_H-M   'P 1'
#
loop_
_entity.id
_entity.type
_entity.pdbx_description
1 polymer ?
#
loop_
_entity_poly.entity_id
_entity_poly.type
_entity_poly.pdbx_seq_one_letter_code
_entity_poly.pdbx_strand_id
1 'polypeptide(L)'
;MIHRRALSIMAAVCLLATAFAINAQPAKVPRIGFLGMDSGMQAIRVAAFQDELRKYGYVDGRTIVIEYRWAEGRFDRLAELAAELVALKVDVIVTAAPPSVRAAQRATTTIPIVMTVHDPIGMGFVGALAHPGGNITGSAFQDSELSTKRLDLLRQAVPNLTRIAILWNREGGGYASVQAVETAARTLGIQVLLLEVKEPGDFATAIAAAKAWGAQGLAQHASPFITKNRKILLDQLAANRLPASCELREYVVEGCLMTYSADLNMIFRRLAYFVDLILKGAKPADIPIDQPKEFEFVVNQKTAQSLGLALPSSLLLQATEVIR
;
A
#
# COMPACT_ATOMS: atom_id res chain seq x y z
N MET A 1 -58.66 48.59 19.42
CA MET A 1 -58.50 47.17 19.06
C MET A 1 -57.33 46.85 18.13
N ILE A 2 -56.86 47.79 17.34
CA ILE A 2 -55.78 47.59 16.36
C ILE A 2 -54.39 47.37 17.04
N HIS A 3 -54.03 48.07 18.11
CA HIS A 3 -52.74 47.99 18.80
C HIS A 3 -52.48 46.68 19.53
N ARG A 4 -53.54 45.98 20.01
CA ARG A 4 -53.40 44.65 20.66
C ARG A 4 -53.08 43.52 19.70
N ARG A 5 -53.53 43.62 18.44
CA ARG A 5 -53.27 42.61 17.40
C ARG A 5 -51.82 42.71 16.83
N ALA A 6 -51.29 43.95 16.72
CA ALA A 6 -49.93 44.19 16.25
C ALA A 6 -48.88 43.68 17.25
N LEU A 7 -49.13 43.86 18.56
CA LEU A 7 -48.21 43.33 19.61
C LEU A 7 -48.17 41.79 19.65
N SER A 8 -49.34 41.15 19.42
CA SER A 8 -49.42 39.67 19.44
C SER A 8 -48.75 39.04 18.19
N ILE A 9 -48.80 39.72 17.03
CA ILE A 9 -48.10 39.26 15.83
C ILE A 9 -46.60 39.44 15.96
N MET A 10 -46.10 40.53 16.53
CA MET A 10 -44.68 40.78 16.77
C MET A 10 -44.08 39.75 17.78
N ALA A 11 -44.84 39.44 18.83
CA ALA A 11 -44.41 38.41 19.80
C ALA A 11 -44.34 37.00 19.19
N ALA A 12 -45.26 36.65 18.31
CA ALA A 12 -45.28 35.36 17.62
C ALA A 12 -44.13 35.24 16.60
N VAL A 13 -43.73 36.31 15.91
CA VAL A 13 -42.59 36.32 14.97
C VAL A 13 -41.27 36.23 15.72
N CYS A 14 -41.12 36.87 16.88
CA CYS A 14 -39.90 36.73 17.72
C CYS A 14 -39.76 35.33 18.33
N LEU A 15 -40.86 34.64 18.68
CA LEU A 15 -40.82 33.27 19.19
C LEU A 15 -40.51 32.24 18.09
N LEU A 16 -40.91 32.46 16.83
CA LEU A 16 -40.51 31.63 15.70
C LEU A 16 -39.08 31.83 15.27
N ALA A 17 -38.52 33.04 15.40
CA ALA A 17 -37.12 33.31 15.08
C ALA A 17 -36.12 32.67 16.08
N THR A 18 -36.53 32.48 17.35
CA THR A 18 -35.70 31.81 18.37
C THR A 18 -35.70 30.28 18.25
N ALA A 19 -36.70 29.68 17.60
CA ALA A 19 -36.78 28.23 17.39
C ALA A 19 -35.79 27.73 16.32
N PHE A 20 -35.31 28.57 15.42
CA PHE A 20 -34.30 28.21 14.41
C PHE A 20 -32.83 28.37 14.86
N ALA A 21 -32.60 28.94 16.05
CA ALA A 21 -31.25 29.14 16.59
C ALA A 21 -30.74 28.00 17.46
N ILE A 22 -31.53 26.91 17.63
CA ILE A 22 -31.17 25.81 18.52
C ILE A 22 -30.86 24.59 17.68
N ASN A 23 -29.60 24.34 17.50
CA ASN A 23 -28.86 23.08 17.25
C ASN A 23 -27.83 23.14 16.11
N ALA A 24 -27.07 24.19 16.03
CA ALA A 24 -25.75 24.05 15.47
C ALA A 24 -24.82 23.53 16.59
N GLN A 25 -24.98 22.26 16.99
CA GLN A 25 -23.85 21.59 17.64
C GLN A 25 -22.63 21.77 16.74
N PRO A 26 -21.51 22.28 17.27
CA PRO A 26 -20.30 22.39 16.45
C PRO A 26 -20.07 21.02 15.82
N ALA A 27 -20.04 20.96 14.50
CA ALA A 27 -19.84 19.72 13.78
C ALA A 27 -18.60 19.05 14.38
N LYS A 28 -18.77 17.84 14.92
CA LYS A 28 -17.66 17.06 15.49
C LYS A 28 -16.57 16.99 14.43
N VAL A 29 -15.38 17.51 14.74
CA VAL A 29 -14.23 17.39 13.84
C VAL A 29 -13.88 15.90 13.73
N PRO A 30 -13.99 15.29 12.54
CA PRO A 30 -13.69 13.87 12.36
C PRO A 30 -12.26 13.54 12.74
N ARG A 31 -12.04 12.35 13.27
CA ARG A 31 -10.72 11.85 13.67
C ARG A 31 -10.35 10.63 12.87
N ILE A 32 -9.25 10.68 12.14
CA ILE A 32 -8.69 9.57 11.35
C ILE A 32 -7.54 8.96 12.14
N GLY A 33 -7.55 7.65 12.36
CA GLY A 33 -6.39 6.91 12.85
C GLY A 33 -5.55 6.42 11.68
N PHE A 34 -4.27 6.73 11.62
CA PHE A 34 -3.36 6.19 10.62
C PHE A 34 -2.39 5.21 11.30
N LEU A 35 -2.55 3.91 11.00
CA LEU A 35 -1.70 2.84 11.52
C LEU A 35 -0.68 2.43 10.46
N GLY A 36 0.59 2.75 10.68
CA GLY A 36 1.66 2.49 9.72
C GLY A 36 2.83 1.70 10.29
N MET A 37 3.60 1.11 9.38
CA MET A 37 4.78 0.30 9.74
C MET A 37 6.00 1.17 10.07
N ASP A 38 6.25 2.23 9.29
CA ASP A 38 7.44 3.07 9.43
C ASP A 38 7.14 4.45 8.84
N SER A 39 7.40 5.49 9.62
CA SER A 39 7.07 6.87 9.25
C SER A 39 7.90 7.37 8.06
N GLY A 40 9.19 7.06 8.03
CA GLY A 40 10.09 7.47 6.96
C GLY A 40 9.77 6.81 5.62
N MET A 41 9.50 5.51 5.63
CA MET A 41 9.16 4.76 4.42
C MET A 41 7.82 5.19 3.80
N GLN A 42 6.88 5.66 4.61
CA GLN A 42 5.55 6.02 4.13
C GLN A 42 5.34 7.53 3.94
N ALA A 43 6.34 8.36 4.22
CA ALA A 43 6.22 9.82 4.21
C ALA A 43 5.63 10.38 2.89
N ILE A 44 6.15 9.95 1.74
CA ILE A 44 5.68 10.41 0.42
C ILE A 44 4.24 9.97 0.17
N ARG A 45 3.90 8.75 0.55
CA ARG A 45 2.55 8.17 0.40
C ARG A 45 1.54 8.86 1.30
N VAL A 46 1.93 9.13 2.55
CA VAL A 46 1.11 9.91 3.50
C VAL A 46 0.88 11.32 2.99
N ALA A 47 1.91 11.98 2.43
CA ALA A 47 1.74 13.27 1.80
C ALA A 47 0.74 13.23 0.63
N ALA A 48 0.81 12.21 -0.24
CA ALA A 48 -0.15 12.01 -1.33
C ALA A 48 -1.59 11.79 -0.79
N PHE A 49 -1.77 11.04 0.28
CA PHE A 49 -3.05 10.86 0.97
C PHE A 49 -3.58 12.18 1.53
N GLN A 50 -2.74 12.96 2.24
CA GLN A 50 -3.11 14.26 2.80
C GLN A 50 -3.45 15.28 1.71
N ASP A 51 -2.69 15.29 0.60
CA ASP A 51 -2.96 16.17 -0.55
C ASP A 51 -4.34 15.89 -1.14
N GLU A 52 -4.73 14.62 -1.23
CA GLU A 52 -6.04 14.25 -1.75
C GLU A 52 -7.16 14.57 -0.76
N LEU A 53 -6.97 14.34 0.55
CA LEU A 53 -7.92 14.76 1.59
C LEU A 53 -8.20 16.26 1.52
N ARG A 54 -7.17 17.09 1.25
CA ARG A 54 -7.36 18.54 1.10
C ARG A 54 -8.30 18.90 -0.04
N LYS A 55 -8.31 18.14 -1.14
CA LYS A 55 -9.24 18.37 -2.27
C LYS A 55 -10.70 18.11 -1.87
N TYR A 56 -10.93 17.20 -0.90
CA TYR A 56 -12.25 16.98 -0.32
C TYR A 56 -12.60 17.94 0.82
N GLY A 57 -11.73 18.92 1.12
CA GLY A 57 -11.94 19.91 2.17
C GLY A 57 -11.45 19.49 3.57
N TYR A 58 -10.77 18.34 3.66
CA TYR A 58 -10.22 17.85 4.93
C TYR A 58 -8.79 18.35 5.12
N VAL A 59 -8.60 19.22 6.10
CA VAL A 59 -7.30 19.80 6.47
C VAL A 59 -6.96 19.40 7.89
N ASP A 60 -5.86 18.68 8.05
CA ASP A 60 -5.40 18.20 9.37
C ASP A 60 -5.16 19.37 10.33
N GLY A 61 -5.64 19.24 11.56
CA GLY A 61 -5.62 20.27 12.60
C GLY A 61 -6.67 21.39 12.42
N ARG A 62 -7.52 21.34 11.35
CA ARG A 62 -8.59 22.33 11.11
C ARG A 62 -9.97 21.70 10.96
N THR A 63 -10.15 20.89 9.89
CA THR A 63 -11.44 20.25 9.58
C THR A 63 -11.43 18.74 9.87
N ILE A 64 -10.26 18.16 10.09
CA ILE A 64 -10.04 16.80 10.60
C ILE A 64 -8.87 16.81 11.59
N VAL A 65 -8.73 15.68 12.32
CA VAL A 65 -7.52 15.35 13.11
C VAL A 65 -7.01 14.01 12.63
N ILE A 66 -5.72 13.90 12.31
CA ILE A 66 -5.08 12.63 11.94
C ILE A 66 -4.17 12.17 13.07
N GLU A 67 -4.52 11.05 13.70
CA GLU A 67 -3.77 10.41 14.77
C GLU A 67 -2.84 9.36 14.18
N TYR A 68 -1.56 9.66 14.08
CA TYR A 68 -0.57 8.74 13.54
C TYR A 68 -0.06 7.78 14.61
N ARG A 69 0.03 6.50 14.25
CA ARG A 69 0.67 5.44 15.04
C ARG A 69 1.63 4.65 14.17
N TRP A 70 2.90 4.72 14.51
CA TRP A 70 3.98 4.11 13.75
C TRP A 70 4.65 3.00 14.55
N ALA A 71 4.73 1.81 13.95
CA ALA A 71 5.41 0.66 14.56
C ALA A 71 6.94 0.76 14.46
N GLU A 72 7.47 1.62 13.60
CA GLU A 72 8.91 1.83 13.34
C GLU A 72 9.64 0.50 13.03
N GLY A 73 8.99 -0.35 12.23
CA GLY A 73 9.50 -1.65 11.82
C GLY A 73 9.37 -2.76 12.86
N ARG A 74 8.67 -2.51 13.96
CA ARG A 74 8.41 -3.50 15.02
C ARG A 74 6.99 -4.04 14.91
N PHE A 75 6.84 -5.24 14.35
CA PHE A 75 5.54 -5.90 14.17
C PHE A 75 4.80 -6.15 15.50
N ASP A 76 5.54 -6.41 16.58
CA ASP A 76 5.04 -6.67 17.93
C ASP A 76 4.24 -5.49 18.50
N ARG A 77 4.54 -4.25 18.10
CA ARG A 77 3.85 -3.05 18.57
C ARG A 77 2.49 -2.80 17.91
N LEU A 78 2.22 -3.41 16.77
CA LEU A 78 1.02 -3.10 15.98
C LEU A 78 -0.29 -3.33 16.74
N ALA A 79 -0.37 -4.37 17.58
CA ALA A 79 -1.57 -4.66 18.35
C ALA A 79 -1.88 -3.56 19.39
N GLU A 80 -0.86 -3.09 20.11
CA GLU A 80 -0.96 -2.00 21.05
C GLU A 80 -1.38 -0.69 20.37
N LEU A 81 -0.69 -0.33 19.28
CA LEU A 81 -0.95 0.89 18.50
C LEU A 81 -2.36 0.90 17.90
N ALA A 82 -2.87 -0.25 17.43
CA ALA A 82 -4.23 -0.38 16.96
C ALA A 82 -5.24 -0.17 18.10
N ALA A 83 -4.97 -0.74 19.29
CA ALA A 83 -5.81 -0.57 20.46
C ALA A 83 -5.85 0.90 20.94
N GLU A 84 -4.73 1.64 20.87
CA GLU A 84 -4.70 3.07 21.14
C GLU A 84 -5.65 3.85 20.22
N LEU A 85 -5.64 3.57 18.90
CA LEU A 85 -6.55 4.24 17.96
C LEU A 85 -8.03 3.93 18.28
N VAL A 86 -8.33 2.69 18.68
CA VAL A 86 -9.68 2.31 19.12
C VAL A 86 -10.07 3.07 20.40
N ALA A 87 -9.17 3.19 21.37
CA ALA A 87 -9.41 3.93 22.60
C ALA A 87 -9.65 5.44 22.35
N LEU A 88 -8.99 6.01 21.36
CA LEU A 88 -9.20 7.39 20.89
C LEU A 88 -10.54 7.59 20.18
N LYS A 89 -11.29 6.50 19.91
CA LYS A 89 -12.59 6.51 19.21
C LYS A 89 -12.49 7.25 17.88
N VAL A 90 -11.48 6.91 17.09
CA VAL A 90 -11.33 7.46 15.73
C VAL A 90 -12.53 7.08 14.87
N ASP A 91 -12.91 7.92 13.91
CA ASP A 91 -14.07 7.70 13.04
C ASP A 91 -13.73 6.72 11.88
N VAL A 92 -12.45 6.59 11.53
CA VAL A 92 -11.94 5.64 10.54
C VAL A 92 -10.47 5.33 10.81
N ILE A 93 -10.05 4.09 10.58
CA ILE A 93 -8.63 3.68 10.61
C ILE A 93 -8.15 3.50 9.17
N VAL A 94 -7.06 4.16 8.81
CA VAL A 94 -6.35 3.99 7.52
C VAL A 94 -5.08 3.19 7.77
N THR A 95 -4.83 2.16 6.96
CA THR A 95 -3.66 1.31 7.16
C THR A 95 -3.21 0.64 5.86
N ALA A 96 -1.94 0.24 5.82
CA ALA A 96 -1.33 -0.43 4.69
C ALA A 96 -0.43 -1.57 5.17
N ALA A 97 -0.26 -2.57 4.32
CA ALA A 97 0.46 -3.82 4.56
C ALA A 97 -0.27 -4.80 5.50
N PRO A 98 -0.16 -6.13 5.21
CA PRO A 98 -0.94 -7.16 5.90
C PRO A 98 -0.82 -7.17 7.43
N PRO A 99 0.37 -6.98 8.04
CA PRO A 99 0.49 -6.98 9.49
C PRO A 99 -0.32 -5.88 10.17
N SER A 100 -0.29 -4.65 9.62
CA SER A 100 -1.03 -3.51 10.16
C SER A 100 -2.54 -3.67 9.99
N VAL A 101 -2.99 -4.17 8.82
CA VAL A 101 -4.40 -4.47 8.58
C VAL A 101 -4.90 -5.54 9.53
N ARG A 102 -4.11 -6.59 9.77
CA ARG A 102 -4.44 -7.66 10.72
C ARG A 102 -4.58 -7.14 12.15
N ALA A 103 -3.70 -6.23 12.56
CA ALA A 103 -3.77 -5.60 13.88
C ALA A 103 -5.04 -4.76 14.02
N ALA A 104 -5.37 -3.92 13.04
CA ALA A 104 -6.59 -3.13 13.02
C ALA A 104 -7.86 -4.02 13.03
N GLN A 105 -7.91 -5.07 12.19
CA GLN A 105 -9.02 -6.03 12.12
C GLN A 105 -9.29 -6.71 13.46
N ARG A 106 -8.23 -7.08 14.20
CA ARG A 106 -8.35 -7.70 15.52
C ARG A 106 -8.78 -6.72 16.61
N ALA A 107 -8.40 -5.46 16.48
CA ALA A 107 -8.68 -4.43 17.48
C ALA A 107 -10.13 -3.93 17.42
N THR A 108 -10.81 -3.97 16.27
CA THR A 108 -12.17 -3.47 16.13
C THR A 108 -12.96 -4.18 15.02
N THR A 109 -14.26 -4.38 15.29
CA THR A 109 -15.25 -4.85 14.31
C THR A 109 -16.24 -3.77 13.90
N THR A 110 -16.15 -2.58 14.51
CA THR A 110 -17.13 -1.49 14.34
C THR A 110 -16.55 -0.24 13.71
N ILE A 111 -15.30 0.14 14.05
CA ILE A 111 -14.65 1.28 13.41
C ILE A 111 -14.31 0.89 11.98
N PRO A 112 -14.72 1.69 10.97
CA PRO A 112 -14.34 1.50 9.58
C PRO A 112 -12.82 1.42 9.40
N ILE A 113 -12.36 0.48 8.56
CA ILE A 113 -10.96 0.32 8.20
C ILE A 113 -10.82 0.50 6.69
N VAL A 114 -10.02 1.49 6.29
CA VAL A 114 -9.62 1.72 4.90
C VAL A 114 -8.22 1.18 4.73
N MET A 115 -8.08 0.14 3.91
CA MET A 115 -6.80 -0.57 3.77
C MET A 115 -6.24 -0.54 2.35
N THR A 116 -4.93 -0.85 2.24
CA THR A 116 -4.34 -1.33 1.00
C THR A 116 -3.44 -2.53 1.24
N VAL A 117 -3.70 -3.60 0.50
CA VAL A 117 -2.94 -4.87 0.53
C VAL A 117 -3.00 -5.55 -0.84
N HIS A 118 -2.19 -6.59 -1.04
CA HIS A 118 -2.18 -7.34 -2.30
C HIS A 118 -3.26 -8.41 -2.35
N ASP A 119 -3.64 -9.18 -1.50
CA ASP A 119 -4.67 -10.23 -1.58
C ASP A 119 -5.62 -10.20 -0.39
N PRO A 120 -6.60 -9.28 -0.37
CA PRO A 120 -7.47 -9.12 0.78
C PRO A 120 -8.41 -10.32 1.02
N ILE A 121 -8.77 -11.06 -0.03
CA ILE A 121 -9.63 -12.25 0.09
C ILE A 121 -8.82 -13.43 0.63
N GLY A 122 -7.70 -13.78 0.00
CA GLY A 122 -6.85 -14.89 0.45
C GLY A 122 -6.28 -14.68 1.85
N MET A 123 -6.10 -13.41 2.25
CA MET A 123 -5.69 -13.04 3.60
C MET A 123 -6.84 -13.02 4.62
N GLY A 124 -8.10 -13.20 4.20
CA GLY A 124 -9.26 -13.19 5.08
C GLY A 124 -9.60 -11.83 5.67
N PHE A 125 -9.31 -10.73 4.96
CA PHE A 125 -9.70 -9.39 5.37
C PHE A 125 -11.12 -9.05 4.91
N VAL A 126 -11.50 -9.54 3.74
CA VAL A 126 -12.83 -9.34 3.15
C VAL A 126 -13.34 -10.64 2.51
N GLY A 127 -14.67 -10.76 2.37
CA GLY A 127 -15.27 -11.94 1.75
C GLY A 127 -15.25 -11.90 0.22
N ALA A 128 -15.41 -10.72 -0.38
CA ALA A 128 -15.38 -10.49 -1.82
C ALA A 128 -14.95 -9.05 -2.12
N LEU A 129 -14.42 -8.79 -3.32
CA LEU A 129 -14.01 -7.44 -3.70
C LEU A 129 -15.22 -6.53 -3.97
N ALA A 130 -16.27 -7.04 -4.62
CA ALA A 130 -17.45 -6.25 -4.95
C ALA A 130 -18.30 -5.90 -3.72
N HIS A 131 -18.36 -6.79 -2.74
CA HIS A 131 -19.10 -6.63 -1.49
C HIS A 131 -18.23 -7.13 -0.33
N PRO A 132 -17.40 -6.28 0.28
CA PRO A 132 -16.46 -6.68 1.33
C PRO A 132 -17.11 -7.32 2.55
N GLY A 133 -18.32 -6.84 2.94
CA GLY A 133 -19.17 -7.50 3.92
C GLY A 133 -18.71 -7.38 5.37
N GLY A 134 -18.18 -6.26 5.77
CA GLY A 134 -17.72 -6.03 7.16
C GLY A 134 -17.39 -4.56 7.38
N ASN A 135 -16.45 -4.29 8.28
CA ASN A 135 -15.97 -2.93 8.54
C ASN A 135 -14.71 -2.55 7.73
N ILE A 136 -14.29 -3.38 6.77
CA ILE A 136 -13.07 -3.19 5.99
C ILE A 136 -13.42 -2.92 4.52
N THR A 137 -12.81 -1.88 3.94
CA THR A 137 -12.82 -1.56 2.51
C THR A 137 -11.46 -0.96 2.12
N GLY A 138 -11.28 -0.57 0.85
CA GLY A 138 -10.06 0.09 0.41
C GLY A 138 -9.61 -0.33 -0.99
N SER A 139 -8.30 -0.52 -1.17
CA SER A 139 -7.70 -0.87 -2.46
C SER A 139 -6.87 -2.15 -2.36
N ALA A 140 -6.95 -2.99 -3.39
CA ALA A 140 -6.16 -4.20 -3.54
C ALA A 140 -5.34 -4.14 -4.82
N PHE A 141 -4.04 -4.35 -4.75
CA PHE A 141 -3.23 -4.47 -5.97
C PHE A 141 -3.03 -5.96 -6.33
N GLN A 142 -3.12 -6.23 -7.63
CA GLN A 142 -3.09 -7.59 -8.21
C GLN A 142 -1.66 -8.16 -8.24
N ASP A 143 -1.08 -8.40 -7.09
CA ASP A 143 0.34 -8.73 -6.98
C ASP A 143 0.74 -10.03 -7.69
N SER A 144 -0.11 -11.06 -7.69
CA SER A 144 0.18 -12.32 -8.39
C SER A 144 0.34 -12.14 -9.91
N GLU A 145 -0.55 -11.33 -10.53
CA GLU A 145 -0.46 -11.02 -11.97
C GLU A 145 0.75 -10.13 -12.26
N LEU A 146 0.99 -9.13 -11.42
CA LEU A 146 2.15 -8.25 -11.55
C LEU A 146 3.46 -9.01 -11.38
N SER A 147 3.52 -9.95 -10.44
CA SER A 147 4.71 -10.80 -10.21
C SER A 147 5.03 -11.68 -11.40
N THR A 148 4.01 -12.25 -12.03
CA THR A 148 4.16 -13.01 -13.28
C THR A 148 4.65 -12.13 -14.42
N LYS A 149 4.11 -10.90 -14.55
CA LYS A 149 4.57 -9.94 -15.57
C LYS A 149 6.01 -9.50 -15.29
N ARG A 150 6.40 -9.29 -14.04
CA ARG A 150 7.79 -8.98 -13.64
C ARG A 150 8.76 -10.09 -14.07
N LEU A 151 8.38 -11.36 -13.91
CA LEU A 151 9.18 -12.49 -14.37
C LEU A 151 9.35 -12.47 -15.90
N ASP A 152 8.28 -12.22 -16.65
CA ASP A 152 8.35 -12.16 -18.12
C ASP A 152 9.25 -11.01 -18.59
N LEU A 153 9.13 -9.83 -17.98
CA LEU A 153 9.99 -8.68 -18.30
C LEU A 153 11.45 -8.95 -17.96
N LEU A 154 11.73 -9.59 -16.81
CA LEU A 154 13.10 -9.97 -16.44
C LEU A 154 13.68 -10.98 -17.44
N ARG A 155 12.89 -11.95 -17.92
CA ARG A 155 13.27 -12.90 -18.96
C ARG A 155 13.61 -12.21 -20.29
N GLN A 156 12.91 -11.14 -20.63
CA GLN A 156 13.22 -10.33 -21.82
C GLN A 156 14.53 -9.54 -21.65
N ALA A 157 14.84 -9.10 -20.42
CA ALA A 157 16.05 -8.34 -20.12
C ALA A 157 17.30 -9.20 -19.96
N VAL A 158 17.16 -10.45 -19.51
CA VAL A 158 18.28 -11.37 -19.22
C VAL A 158 18.26 -12.49 -20.26
N PRO A 159 19.22 -12.52 -21.19
CA PRO A 159 19.28 -13.57 -22.22
C PRO A 159 19.42 -14.97 -21.61
N ASN A 160 18.68 -15.93 -22.15
CA ASN A 160 18.72 -17.34 -21.76
C ASN A 160 18.47 -17.57 -20.26
N LEU A 161 17.55 -16.83 -19.67
CA LEU A 161 17.14 -17.00 -18.28
C LEU A 161 16.51 -18.37 -18.07
N THR A 162 17.21 -19.27 -17.39
CA THR A 162 16.77 -20.64 -17.04
C THR A 162 16.73 -20.89 -15.54
N ARG A 163 17.36 -20.00 -14.72
CA ARG A 163 17.39 -20.09 -13.25
C ARG A 163 17.15 -18.74 -12.63
N ILE A 164 16.14 -18.66 -11.76
CA ILE A 164 15.77 -17.46 -11.02
C ILE A 164 15.74 -17.74 -9.52
N ALA A 165 16.25 -16.81 -8.70
CA ALA A 165 16.00 -16.80 -7.28
C ALA A 165 14.77 -15.94 -6.96
N ILE A 166 13.95 -16.34 -5.99
CA ILE A 166 12.87 -15.53 -5.43
C ILE A 166 13.25 -15.19 -4.00
N LEU A 167 13.42 -13.88 -3.71
CA LEU A 167 13.69 -13.39 -2.38
C LEU A 167 12.40 -12.87 -1.74
N TRP A 168 12.05 -13.40 -0.58
CA TRP A 168 10.82 -13.03 0.12
C TRP A 168 10.97 -13.07 1.65
N ASN A 169 9.98 -12.49 2.33
CA ASN A 169 9.85 -12.53 3.78
C ASN A 169 8.44 -13.03 4.14
N ARG A 170 8.35 -14.15 4.82
CA ARG A 170 7.07 -14.82 5.15
C ARG A 170 6.14 -13.94 5.98
N GLU A 171 6.68 -13.24 6.97
CA GLU A 171 5.88 -12.39 7.87
C GLU A 171 5.23 -11.20 7.15
N GLY A 172 5.85 -10.73 6.06
CA GLY A 172 5.31 -9.67 5.20
C GLY A 172 4.13 -10.11 4.33
N GLY A 173 3.85 -11.42 4.26
CA GLY A 173 2.83 -12.00 3.37
C GLY A 173 3.36 -12.30 1.97
N GLY A 174 2.45 -12.37 0.97
CA GLY A 174 2.85 -12.52 -0.44
C GLY A 174 3.06 -13.95 -0.91
N TYR A 175 2.65 -14.95 -0.12
CA TYR A 175 2.81 -16.36 -0.51
C TYR A 175 2.13 -16.68 -1.86
N ALA A 176 0.94 -16.13 -2.10
CA ALA A 176 0.22 -16.32 -3.37
C ALA A 176 1.01 -15.79 -4.58
N SER A 177 1.69 -14.66 -4.43
CA SER A 177 2.53 -14.06 -5.47
C SER A 177 3.78 -14.88 -5.73
N VAL A 178 4.41 -15.41 -4.67
CA VAL A 178 5.54 -16.34 -4.80
C VAL A 178 5.11 -17.58 -5.56
N GLN A 179 3.98 -18.21 -5.20
CA GLN A 179 3.43 -19.36 -5.91
C GLN A 179 3.08 -19.05 -7.38
N ALA A 180 2.57 -17.85 -7.65
CA ALA A 180 2.29 -17.42 -9.02
C ALA A 180 3.57 -17.37 -9.87
N VAL A 181 4.65 -16.81 -9.32
CA VAL A 181 5.97 -16.78 -9.99
C VAL A 181 6.52 -18.18 -10.18
N GLU A 182 6.45 -19.06 -9.17
CA GLU A 182 6.89 -20.46 -9.29
C GLU A 182 6.12 -21.20 -10.39
N THR A 183 4.80 -21.00 -10.46
CA THR A 183 3.95 -21.62 -11.49
C THR A 183 4.29 -21.09 -12.88
N ALA A 184 4.43 -19.78 -13.05
CA ALA A 184 4.81 -19.16 -14.31
C ALA A 184 6.22 -19.60 -14.75
N ALA A 185 7.18 -19.63 -13.85
CA ALA A 185 8.53 -20.10 -14.09
C ALA A 185 8.55 -21.55 -14.60
N ARG A 186 7.80 -22.42 -13.96
CA ARG A 186 7.64 -23.83 -14.37
C ARG A 186 7.11 -23.95 -15.79
N THR A 187 6.08 -23.17 -16.14
CA THR A 187 5.50 -23.14 -17.50
C THR A 187 6.51 -22.67 -18.53
N LEU A 188 7.43 -21.77 -18.16
CA LEU A 188 8.49 -21.24 -19.02
C LEU A 188 9.77 -22.09 -19.03
N GLY A 189 9.81 -23.22 -18.31
CA GLY A 189 11.00 -24.06 -18.16
C GLY A 189 12.11 -23.43 -17.32
N ILE A 190 11.77 -22.46 -16.47
CA ILE A 190 12.70 -21.76 -15.59
C ILE A 190 12.71 -22.43 -14.22
N GLN A 191 13.90 -22.79 -13.73
CA GLN A 191 14.10 -23.32 -12.38
C GLN A 191 14.05 -22.19 -11.36
N VAL A 192 13.48 -22.48 -10.17
CA VAL A 192 13.29 -21.50 -9.10
C VAL A 192 14.05 -21.96 -7.84
N LEU A 193 14.78 -21.04 -7.23
CA LEU A 193 15.32 -21.16 -5.87
C LEU A 193 14.60 -20.15 -4.97
N LEU A 194 13.90 -20.65 -3.95
CA LEU A 194 13.21 -19.80 -2.98
C LEU A 194 14.13 -19.46 -1.81
N LEU A 195 14.28 -18.16 -1.52
CA LEU A 195 15.15 -17.62 -0.49
C LEU A 195 14.34 -16.78 0.49
N GLU A 196 14.17 -17.28 1.70
CA GLU A 196 13.51 -16.55 2.80
C GLU A 196 14.54 -15.71 3.57
N VAL A 197 14.16 -14.46 3.90
CA VAL A 197 14.95 -13.56 4.74
C VAL A 197 14.12 -13.12 5.94
N LYS A 198 14.71 -13.13 7.14
CA LYS A 198 14.06 -12.80 8.42
C LYS A 198 14.83 -11.74 9.20
N GLU A 199 16.14 -11.69 9.04
CA GLU A 199 17.01 -10.72 9.67
C GLU A 199 17.98 -10.08 8.66
N PRO A 200 18.57 -8.92 8.95
CA PRO A 200 19.46 -8.23 8.00
C PRO A 200 20.65 -9.05 7.52
N GLY A 201 21.16 -9.97 8.34
CA GLY A 201 22.27 -10.87 7.96
C GLY A 201 21.91 -11.87 6.87
N ASP A 202 20.65 -12.23 6.73
CA ASP A 202 20.18 -13.22 5.75
C ASP A 202 20.36 -12.76 4.31
N PHE A 203 20.36 -11.45 4.03
CA PHE A 203 20.50 -10.95 2.67
C PHE A 203 21.82 -11.40 2.01
N ALA A 204 22.93 -11.29 2.72
CA ALA A 204 24.23 -11.72 2.20
C ALA A 204 24.25 -13.24 1.93
N THR A 205 23.75 -14.03 2.87
CA THR A 205 23.65 -15.50 2.76
C THR A 205 22.74 -15.91 1.60
N ALA A 206 21.57 -15.28 1.47
CA ALA A 206 20.60 -15.55 0.41
C ALA A 206 21.19 -15.24 -0.98
N ILE A 207 21.85 -14.09 -1.16
CA ILE A 207 22.45 -13.74 -2.44
C ILE A 207 23.66 -14.63 -2.77
N ALA A 208 24.45 -15.00 -1.78
CA ALA A 208 25.55 -15.98 -1.96
C ALA A 208 24.99 -17.35 -2.39
N ALA A 209 23.90 -17.82 -1.77
CA ALA A 209 23.24 -19.06 -2.16
C ALA A 209 22.66 -18.99 -3.58
N ALA A 210 22.02 -17.87 -3.97
CA ALA A 210 21.55 -17.64 -5.34
C ALA A 210 22.72 -17.76 -6.33
N LYS A 211 23.84 -17.11 -6.04
CA LYS A 211 25.05 -17.14 -6.88
C LYS A 211 25.62 -18.54 -7.00
N ALA A 212 25.79 -19.25 -5.88
CA ALA A 212 26.32 -20.62 -5.84
C ALA A 212 25.44 -21.60 -6.62
N TRP A 213 24.12 -21.41 -6.58
CA TRP A 213 23.16 -22.22 -7.36
C TRP A 213 23.15 -21.87 -8.87
N GLY A 214 23.75 -20.74 -9.23
CA GLY A 214 23.83 -20.27 -10.61
C GLY A 214 22.58 -19.51 -11.06
N ALA A 215 21.91 -18.79 -10.15
CA ALA A 215 20.83 -17.89 -10.51
C ALA A 215 21.33 -16.81 -11.49
N GLN A 216 20.56 -16.59 -12.55
CA GLN A 216 20.83 -15.59 -13.59
C GLN A 216 20.04 -14.30 -13.35
N GLY A 217 19.04 -14.36 -12.47
CA GLY A 217 18.21 -13.25 -12.08
C GLY A 217 17.56 -13.49 -10.73
N LEU A 218 16.99 -12.41 -10.16
CA LEU A 218 16.28 -12.44 -8.89
C LEU A 218 14.95 -11.71 -9.03
N ALA A 219 13.87 -12.34 -8.56
CA ALA A 219 12.58 -11.70 -8.31
C ALA A 219 12.50 -11.35 -6.82
N GLN A 220 12.39 -10.07 -6.49
CA GLN A 220 12.22 -9.64 -5.12
C GLN A 220 10.75 -9.41 -4.84
N HIS A 221 10.24 -10.04 -3.77
CA HIS A 221 8.92 -9.80 -3.25
C HIS A 221 8.97 -8.82 -2.07
N ALA A 222 8.28 -7.67 -2.19
CA ALA A 222 8.37 -6.62 -1.19
C ALA A 222 7.60 -6.98 0.09
N SER A 223 8.22 -6.68 1.21
CA SER A 223 7.60 -6.66 2.53
C SER A 223 8.11 -5.44 3.30
N PRO A 224 7.44 -5.01 4.36
CA PRO A 224 7.94 -3.92 5.19
C PRO A 224 9.38 -4.16 5.68
N PHE A 225 9.72 -5.41 6.03
CA PHE A 225 11.06 -5.79 6.46
C PHE A 225 12.09 -5.63 5.34
N ILE A 226 11.82 -6.17 4.14
CA ILE A 226 12.75 -6.06 3.00
C ILE A 226 12.88 -4.60 2.57
N THR A 227 11.77 -3.85 2.54
CA THR A 227 11.78 -2.44 2.15
C THR A 227 12.60 -1.58 3.13
N LYS A 228 12.51 -1.83 4.42
CA LYS A 228 13.34 -1.16 5.44
C LYS A 228 14.83 -1.44 5.22
N ASN A 229 15.16 -2.66 4.81
CA ASN A 229 16.55 -3.12 4.61
C ASN A 229 16.97 -3.12 3.13
N ARG A 230 16.25 -2.43 2.24
CA ARG A 230 16.46 -2.48 0.78
C ARG A 230 17.88 -2.09 0.36
N LYS A 231 18.52 -1.17 1.08
CA LYS A 231 19.91 -0.80 0.79
C LYS A 231 20.86 -1.99 0.91
N ILE A 232 20.68 -2.83 1.93
CA ILE A 232 21.50 -4.04 2.12
C ILE A 232 21.29 -4.98 0.92
N LEU A 233 20.03 -5.22 0.52
CA LEU A 233 19.73 -6.04 -0.65
C LEU A 233 20.38 -5.48 -1.92
N LEU A 234 20.20 -4.19 -2.20
CA LEU A 234 20.71 -3.56 -3.42
C LEU A 234 22.25 -3.58 -3.48
N ASP A 235 22.93 -3.35 -2.36
CA ASP A 235 24.38 -3.47 -2.27
C ASP A 235 24.85 -4.91 -2.57
N GLN A 236 24.14 -5.92 -2.07
CA GLN A 236 24.42 -7.34 -2.35
C GLN A 236 24.17 -7.71 -3.81
N LEU A 237 23.08 -7.22 -4.41
CA LEU A 237 22.78 -7.44 -5.84
C LEU A 237 23.85 -6.83 -6.73
N ALA A 238 24.29 -5.61 -6.44
CA ALA A 238 25.33 -4.91 -7.18
C ALA A 238 26.69 -5.62 -7.06
N ALA A 239 27.10 -5.97 -5.84
CA ALA A 239 28.36 -6.67 -5.57
C ALA A 239 28.45 -8.03 -6.27
N ASN A 240 27.31 -8.73 -6.41
CA ASN A 240 27.24 -10.05 -7.05
C ASN A 240 26.84 -9.98 -8.54
N ARG A 241 26.65 -8.78 -9.09
CA ARG A 241 26.21 -8.56 -10.48
C ARG A 241 24.97 -9.40 -10.83
N LEU A 242 24.01 -9.48 -9.92
CA LEU A 242 22.79 -10.26 -10.10
C LEU A 242 21.63 -9.35 -10.56
N PRO A 243 21.13 -9.48 -11.80
CA PRO A 243 19.99 -8.73 -12.27
C PRO A 243 18.75 -9.00 -11.43
N ALA A 244 17.99 -7.97 -11.06
CA ALA A 244 16.81 -8.16 -10.25
C ALA A 244 15.61 -7.38 -10.79
N SER A 245 14.43 -8.02 -10.70
CA SER A 245 13.14 -7.35 -10.78
C SER A 245 12.60 -7.14 -9.36
N CYS A 246 12.39 -5.88 -8.98
CA CYS A 246 11.91 -5.49 -7.66
C CYS A 246 10.45 -5.05 -7.74
N GLU A 247 9.72 -5.07 -6.61
CA GLU A 247 8.30 -4.74 -6.64
C GLU A 247 7.98 -3.25 -6.63
N LEU A 248 8.87 -2.42 -6.10
CA LEU A 248 8.58 -1.01 -5.90
C LEU A 248 9.54 -0.13 -6.69
N ARG A 249 9.04 0.99 -7.17
CA ARG A 249 9.78 1.99 -7.94
C ARG A 249 11.04 2.49 -7.18
N GLU A 250 10.94 2.66 -5.86
CA GLU A 250 12.04 3.14 -5.03
C GLU A 250 13.30 2.27 -5.15
N TYR A 251 13.13 0.95 -5.28
CA TYR A 251 14.27 0.05 -5.47
C TYR A 251 14.98 0.32 -6.80
N VAL A 252 14.23 0.63 -7.86
CA VAL A 252 14.81 0.90 -9.18
C VAL A 252 15.57 2.22 -9.19
N VAL A 253 15.02 3.24 -8.53
CA VAL A 253 15.71 4.53 -8.33
C VAL A 253 17.02 4.35 -7.58
N GLU A 254 17.07 3.44 -6.60
CA GLU A 254 18.24 3.18 -5.76
C GLU A 254 19.17 2.08 -6.32
N GLY A 255 18.89 1.50 -7.52
CA GLY A 255 19.82 0.61 -8.20
C GLY A 255 19.32 -0.79 -8.58
N CYS A 256 18.07 -1.15 -8.30
CA CYS A 256 17.47 -2.36 -8.90
C CYS A 256 17.33 -2.19 -10.42
N LEU A 257 17.38 -3.28 -11.18
CA LEU A 257 17.31 -3.23 -12.64
C LEU A 257 15.97 -2.72 -13.16
N MET A 258 14.87 -3.24 -12.63
CA MET A 258 13.53 -2.90 -13.11
C MET A 258 12.43 -3.18 -12.09
N THR A 259 11.28 -2.56 -12.30
CA THR A 259 10.01 -2.92 -11.66
C THR A 259 8.86 -2.86 -12.64
N TYR A 260 7.81 -3.65 -12.38
CA TYR A 260 6.48 -3.45 -12.94
C TYR A 260 5.48 -3.47 -11.77
N SER A 261 4.87 -2.32 -11.49
CA SER A 261 4.11 -2.10 -10.24
C SER A 261 2.93 -1.16 -10.45
N ALA A 262 1.99 -1.20 -9.50
CA ALA A 262 1.02 -0.12 -9.37
C ALA A 262 1.69 1.10 -8.70
N ASP A 263 1.29 2.32 -9.08
CA ASP A 263 1.73 3.53 -8.40
C ASP A 263 1.09 3.60 -7.00
N LEU A 264 1.92 3.36 -5.98
CA LEU A 264 1.46 3.41 -4.59
C LEU A 264 0.99 4.81 -4.16
N ASN A 265 1.51 5.89 -4.74
CA ASN A 265 1.03 7.23 -4.41
C ASN A 265 -0.41 7.41 -4.90
N MET A 266 -0.74 6.89 -6.09
CA MET A 266 -2.11 6.88 -6.60
C MET A 266 -3.04 6.03 -5.72
N ILE A 267 -2.56 4.88 -5.24
CA ILE A 267 -3.31 4.05 -4.29
C ILE A 267 -3.60 4.83 -3.00
N PHE A 268 -2.60 5.49 -2.41
CA PHE A 268 -2.79 6.28 -1.18
C PHE A 268 -3.71 7.49 -1.38
N ARG A 269 -3.69 8.15 -2.55
CA ARG A 269 -4.72 9.13 -2.92
C ARG A 269 -6.10 8.49 -2.93
N ARG A 270 -6.22 7.28 -3.47
CA ARG A 270 -7.50 6.56 -3.50
C ARG A 270 -8.01 6.20 -2.10
N LEU A 271 -7.12 5.93 -1.12
CA LEU A 271 -7.55 5.74 0.29
C LEU A 271 -8.25 6.99 0.84
N ALA A 272 -7.83 8.19 0.46
CA ALA A 272 -8.50 9.43 0.88
C ALA A 272 -9.93 9.52 0.35
N TYR A 273 -10.19 9.04 -0.86
CA TYR A 273 -11.55 8.93 -1.41
C TYR A 273 -12.44 8.00 -0.56
N PHE A 274 -11.93 6.84 -0.14
CA PHE A 274 -12.69 5.94 0.72
C PHE A 274 -12.99 6.55 2.09
N VAL A 275 -12.01 7.29 2.65
CA VAL A 275 -12.22 8.06 3.89
C VAL A 275 -13.34 9.08 3.70
N ASP A 276 -13.35 9.83 2.60
CA ASP A 276 -14.41 10.80 2.29
C ASP A 276 -15.79 10.15 2.22
N LEU A 277 -15.92 9.02 1.53
CA LEU A 277 -17.18 8.27 1.46
C LEU A 277 -17.67 7.85 2.85
N ILE A 278 -16.78 7.32 3.69
CA ILE A 278 -17.11 6.84 5.03
C ILE A 278 -17.52 8.01 5.94
N LEU A 279 -16.78 9.12 5.91
CA LEU A 279 -17.11 10.30 6.70
C LEU A 279 -18.44 10.95 6.26
N LYS A 280 -18.88 10.72 5.01
CA LYS A 280 -20.20 11.09 4.48
C LYS A 280 -21.29 10.06 4.77
N GLY A 281 -20.98 8.98 5.51
CA GLY A 281 -21.96 8.00 5.98
C GLY A 281 -22.06 6.71 5.16
N ALA A 282 -21.22 6.50 4.15
CA ALA A 282 -21.17 5.23 3.42
C ALA A 282 -20.63 4.11 4.33
N LYS A 283 -21.22 2.91 4.22
CA LYS A 283 -20.81 1.76 5.00
C LYS A 283 -19.68 1.01 4.29
N PRO A 284 -18.56 0.68 4.97
CA PRO A 284 -17.47 -0.10 4.35
C PRO A 284 -17.93 -1.38 3.67
N ALA A 285 -18.92 -2.07 4.24
CA ALA A 285 -19.48 -3.30 3.70
C ALA A 285 -20.02 -3.16 2.27
N ASP A 286 -20.49 -1.97 1.89
CA ASP A 286 -21.14 -1.67 0.62
C ASP A 286 -20.20 -0.97 -0.37
N ILE A 287 -18.98 -0.61 0.06
CA ILE A 287 -18.00 0.05 -0.80
C ILE A 287 -17.07 -1.02 -1.38
N PRO A 288 -17.10 -1.25 -2.71
CA PRO A 288 -16.22 -2.23 -3.36
C PRO A 288 -14.73 -1.93 -3.11
N ILE A 289 -13.94 -3.00 -2.98
CA ILE A 289 -12.48 -2.91 -2.99
C ILE A 289 -12.03 -2.50 -4.39
N ASP A 290 -11.31 -1.38 -4.47
CA ASP A 290 -10.76 -0.89 -5.73
C ASP A 290 -9.51 -1.66 -6.15
N GLN A 291 -9.29 -1.75 -7.46
CA GLN A 291 -8.09 -2.35 -8.04
C GLN A 291 -7.44 -1.33 -8.97
N PRO A 292 -6.13 -1.08 -8.86
CA PRO A 292 -5.42 -0.20 -9.78
C PRO A 292 -5.58 -0.67 -11.23
N LYS A 293 -5.75 0.29 -12.14
CA LYS A 293 -5.86 0.04 -13.58
C LYS A 293 -4.64 0.50 -14.35
N GLU A 294 -3.81 1.30 -13.69
CA GLU A 294 -2.61 1.87 -14.28
C GLU A 294 -1.40 1.30 -13.56
N PHE A 295 -0.42 0.89 -14.36
CA PHE A 295 0.83 0.29 -13.88
C PHE A 295 2.00 1.02 -14.49
N GLU A 296 3.09 1.10 -13.76
CA GLU A 296 4.36 1.65 -14.21
C GLU A 296 5.37 0.53 -14.48
N PHE A 297 6.06 0.62 -15.62
CA PHE A 297 7.23 -0.18 -15.91
C PHE A 297 8.45 0.74 -15.91
N VAL A 298 9.26 0.64 -14.87
CA VAL A 298 10.46 1.47 -14.71
C VAL A 298 11.71 0.62 -14.89
N VAL A 299 12.65 1.11 -15.70
CA VAL A 299 13.92 0.42 -16.00
C VAL A 299 15.09 1.33 -15.66
N ASN A 300 16.09 0.81 -14.97
CA ASN A 300 17.35 1.51 -14.68
C ASN A 300 18.42 1.10 -15.70
N GLN A 301 18.65 1.99 -16.65
CA GLN A 301 19.64 1.75 -17.70
C GLN A 301 21.08 1.79 -17.19
N LYS A 302 21.39 2.59 -16.16
CA LYS A 302 22.71 2.58 -15.51
C LYS A 302 23.01 1.23 -14.90
N THR A 303 22.04 0.66 -14.20
CA THR A 303 22.16 -0.68 -13.61
C THR A 303 22.33 -1.74 -14.70
N ALA A 304 21.55 -1.67 -15.80
CA ALA A 304 21.74 -2.58 -16.93
C ALA A 304 23.15 -2.51 -17.50
N GLN A 305 23.69 -1.30 -17.71
CA GLN A 305 25.07 -1.11 -18.20
C GLN A 305 26.11 -1.68 -17.22
N SER A 306 25.96 -1.46 -15.91
CA SER A 306 26.88 -2.00 -14.90
C SER A 306 26.87 -3.52 -14.83
N LEU A 307 25.72 -4.14 -15.17
CA LEU A 307 25.55 -5.59 -15.27
C LEU A 307 26.05 -6.16 -16.60
N GLY A 308 26.37 -5.31 -17.59
CA GLY A 308 26.74 -5.73 -18.94
C GLY A 308 25.56 -6.22 -19.78
N LEU A 309 24.34 -5.79 -19.44
CA LEU A 309 23.12 -6.17 -20.14
C LEU A 309 22.78 -5.16 -21.25
N ALA A 310 22.66 -5.65 -22.47
CA ALA A 310 22.10 -4.91 -23.61
C ALA A 310 20.58 -5.11 -23.62
N LEU A 311 19.82 -4.16 -23.07
CA LEU A 311 18.36 -4.26 -23.04
C LEU A 311 17.79 -4.12 -24.44
N PRO A 312 16.87 -5.02 -24.87
CA PRO A 312 16.23 -4.91 -26.18
C PRO A 312 15.43 -3.61 -26.33
N SER A 313 15.47 -3.00 -27.50
CA SER A 313 14.67 -1.80 -27.77
C SER A 313 13.17 -2.04 -27.57
N SER A 314 12.68 -3.24 -27.88
CA SER A 314 11.29 -3.63 -27.63
C SER A 314 10.91 -3.64 -26.15
N LEU A 315 11.86 -3.91 -25.23
CA LEU A 315 11.65 -3.82 -23.80
C LEU A 315 11.61 -2.35 -23.35
N LEU A 316 12.56 -1.55 -23.82
CA LEU A 316 12.62 -0.12 -23.48
C LEU A 316 11.41 0.67 -23.96
N LEU A 317 10.82 0.30 -25.11
CA LEU A 317 9.59 0.91 -25.62
C LEU A 317 8.34 0.58 -24.77
N GLN A 318 8.37 -0.49 -23.98
CA GLN A 318 7.30 -0.82 -23.04
C GLN A 318 7.44 -0.02 -21.73
N ALA A 319 8.62 0.53 -21.43
CA ALA A 319 8.86 1.24 -20.18
C ALA A 319 8.09 2.56 -20.15
N THR A 320 7.42 2.82 -19.03
CA THR A 320 6.83 4.12 -18.72
C THR A 320 7.90 5.14 -18.33
N GLU A 321 9.02 4.65 -17.80
CA GLU A 321 10.18 5.46 -17.41
C GLU A 321 11.49 4.69 -17.59
N VAL A 322 12.50 5.36 -18.11
CA VAL A 322 13.88 4.86 -18.21
C VAL A 322 14.81 5.78 -17.44
N ILE A 323 15.37 5.31 -16.33
CA ILE A 323 16.37 6.01 -15.52
C ILE A 323 17.73 5.88 -16.23
N ARG A 324 18.29 7.03 -16.63
CA ARG A 324 19.55 7.15 -17.38
C ARG A 324 20.66 7.76 -16.55
#